data_31876fc62bbbaab21fa393473217aab9
#
_entry.id   31876fc62bbbaab21fa393473217aab9
#
_cell.length_a   1.000
_cell.length_b   1.000
_cell.length_c   1.000
_cell.angle_alpha   90.00
_cell.angle_beta   90.00
_cell.angle_gamma   90.00
#
_symmetry.space_group_name_H-M   'P 1'
#
loop_
_entity.id
_entity.type
_entity.pdbx_description
1 polymer ?
#
loop_
_entity_poly.entity_id
_entity_poly.type
_entity_poly.pdbx_seq_one_letter_code
_entity_poly.pdbx_strand_id
1 'polypeptide(L)'
;MQLIDTHSHLYAEEFDSDRAEAVERARERGVERLLLPAIDSESHERLFSLAREYPDLCRPMMGLHPTSVNDNPRWRDEMALVEQYLATPPEGITFCAVGEIGLDYYWSQEFVAQQREAFIEQCRLAARLDLPVAIHTRSAWDDMCDILEAETARAATRGERLRGVLHAFSEGADVYRRLKKCGDWLFGIGGVVTFKKSIVAEAVAEMALEDIILETDCPYLTPVPYRGKRNESAYVAYVCEKVAEIKGVSAAEVGRVTTANARRMFLLKE
;
A
#
# COMPACT_ATOMS: atom_id res chain seq x y z
N MET A 1 -6.85 -12.62 -17.10
CA MET A 1 -6.64 -12.69 -15.64
C MET A 1 -6.94 -11.32 -15.09
N GLN A 2 -7.72 -11.20 -14.04
CA GLN A 2 -8.01 -9.91 -13.41
C GLN A 2 -7.02 -9.69 -12.28
N LEU A 3 -6.41 -8.50 -12.25
CA LEU A 3 -5.42 -8.10 -11.24
C LEU A 3 -5.77 -6.71 -10.68
N ILE A 4 -5.38 -6.47 -9.44
CA ILE A 4 -5.38 -5.15 -8.83
C ILE A 4 -3.94 -4.85 -8.40
N ASP A 5 -3.42 -3.70 -8.84
CA ASP A 5 -2.18 -3.15 -8.30
C ASP A 5 -2.54 -2.28 -7.09
N THR A 6 -2.31 -2.82 -5.90
CA THR A 6 -2.79 -2.19 -4.65
C THR A 6 -1.91 -1.08 -4.13
N HIS A 7 -0.79 -0.78 -4.81
CA HIS A 7 0.10 0.32 -4.45
C HIS A 7 0.91 0.79 -5.67
N SER A 8 0.53 1.95 -6.21
CA SER A 8 1.12 2.51 -7.43
C SER A 8 1.24 4.03 -7.36
N HIS A 9 2.42 4.57 -7.60
CA HIS A 9 2.64 6.00 -7.76
C HIS A 9 2.68 6.40 -9.24
N LEU A 10 1.75 5.89 -10.05
CA LEU A 10 1.67 6.18 -11.49
C LEU A 10 1.45 7.67 -11.80
N TYR A 11 1.07 8.47 -10.80
CA TYR A 11 0.98 9.92 -10.88
C TYR A 11 2.35 10.63 -10.79
N ALA A 12 3.43 9.93 -10.42
CA ALA A 12 4.77 10.48 -10.23
C ALA A 12 5.38 11.05 -11.52
N GLU A 13 6.36 11.94 -11.37
CA GLU A 13 7.01 12.66 -12.50
C GLU A 13 7.69 11.73 -13.49
N GLU A 14 8.17 10.59 -13.02
CA GLU A 14 8.81 9.55 -13.83
C GLU A 14 7.91 9.03 -14.97
N PHE A 15 6.59 9.27 -14.86
CA PHE A 15 5.61 8.88 -15.88
C PHE A 15 5.13 10.03 -16.75
N ASP A 16 5.61 11.26 -16.58
CA ASP A 16 5.10 12.42 -17.33
C ASP A 16 5.20 12.25 -18.85
N SER A 17 6.21 11.52 -19.34
CA SER A 17 6.43 11.33 -20.78
C SER A 17 5.57 10.24 -21.42
N ASP A 18 5.03 9.28 -20.62
CA ASP A 18 4.32 8.10 -21.16
C ASP A 18 3.26 7.51 -20.21
N ARG A 19 2.65 8.37 -19.37
CA ARG A 19 1.67 7.93 -18.36
C ARG A 19 0.46 7.22 -18.98
N ALA A 20 -0.08 7.78 -20.07
CA ALA A 20 -1.22 7.19 -20.77
C ALA A 20 -0.87 5.80 -21.33
N GLU A 21 0.29 5.66 -21.93
CA GLU A 21 0.79 4.38 -22.45
C GLU A 21 1.04 3.37 -21.30
N ALA A 22 1.52 3.82 -20.15
CA ALA A 22 1.70 2.97 -18.96
C ALA A 22 0.34 2.47 -18.42
N VAL A 23 -0.69 3.31 -18.44
CA VAL A 23 -2.08 2.92 -18.12
C VAL A 23 -2.57 1.83 -19.09
N GLU A 24 -2.39 2.03 -20.41
CA GLU A 24 -2.83 1.05 -21.39
C GLU A 24 -2.06 -0.29 -21.25
N ARG A 25 -0.75 -0.26 -21.02
CA ARG A 25 0.03 -1.49 -20.75
C ARG A 25 -0.47 -2.22 -19.51
N ALA A 26 -0.90 -1.50 -18.46
CA ALA A 26 -1.49 -2.12 -17.26
C ALA A 26 -2.82 -2.81 -17.61
N ARG A 27 -3.70 -2.15 -18.37
CA ARG A 27 -4.97 -2.72 -18.84
C ARG A 27 -4.77 -3.96 -19.71
N GLU A 28 -3.82 -3.94 -20.65
CA GLU A 28 -3.47 -5.08 -21.51
C GLU A 28 -3.00 -6.29 -20.70
N ARG A 29 -2.39 -6.06 -19.53
CA ARG A 29 -1.96 -7.11 -18.59
C ARG A 29 -3.08 -7.55 -17.62
N GLY A 30 -4.29 -7.00 -17.76
CA GLY A 30 -5.45 -7.37 -16.96
C GLY A 30 -5.55 -6.65 -15.62
N VAL A 31 -4.85 -5.53 -15.44
CA VAL A 31 -5.00 -4.69 -14.25
C VAL A 31 -6.30 -3.90 -14.39
N GLU A 32 -7.23 -4.14 -13.46
CA GLU A 32 -8.56 -3.53 -13.47
C GLU A 32 -8.70 -2.37 -12.48
N ARG A 33 -7.79 -2.28 -11.50
CA ARG A 33 -7.73 -1.18 -10.53
C ARG A 33 -6.29 -0.87 -10.16
N LEU A 34 -6.04 0.42 -9.97
CA LEU A 34 -4.80 0.98 -9.42
C LEU A 34 -5.14 1.72 -8.13
N LEU A 35 -4.56 1.32 -7.02
CA LEU A 35 -4.72 2.03 -5.77
C LEU A 35 -3.52 2.99 -5.61
N LEU A 36 -3.83 4.29 -5.49
CA LEU A 36 -2.86 5.37 -5.56
C LEU A 36 -2.69 6.01 -4.18
N PRO A 37 -1.63 5.73 -3.44
CA PRO A 37 -1.40 6.35 -2.13
C PRO A 37 -0.90 7.79 -2.27
N ALA A 38 -1.31 8.68 -1.35
CA ALA A 38 -0.72 10.01 -1.21
C ALA A 38 0.61 9.95 -0.44
N ILE A 39 1.49 10.89 -0.71
CA ILE A 39 2.76 11.08 0.02
C ILE A 39 2.64 12.28 0.96
N ASP A 40 2.36 13.46 0.41
CA ASP A 40 2.21 14.75 1.07
C ASP A 40 1.46 15.72 0.16
N SER A 41 1.33 16.99 0.59
CA SER A 41 0.59 18.01 -0.16
C SER A 41 1.15 18.30 -1.55
N GLU A 42 2.45 18.09 -1.78
CA GLU A 42 3.07 18.28 -3.10
C GLU A 42 2.60 17.22 -4.11
N SER A 43 2.22 16.04 -3.64
CA SER A 43 1.75 14.93 -4.45
C SER A 43 0.25 15.02 -4.82
N HIS A 44 -0.56 15.77 -4.06
CA HIS A 44 -2.02 15.69 -4.10
C HIS A 44 -2.61 16.07 -5.46
N GLU A 45 -2.15 17.17 -6.10
CA GLU A 45 -2.74 17.60 -7.37
C GLU A 45 -2.51 16.58 -8.49
N ARG A 46 -1.33 15.99 -8.58
CA ARG A 46 -1.01 14.92 -9.54
C ARG A 46 -1.86 13.67 -9.29
N LEU A 47 -2.00 13.28 -8.02
CA LEU A 47 -2.82 12.15 -7.57
C LEU A 47 -4.29 12.35 -7.97
N PHE A 48 -4.87 13.53 -7.67
CA PHE A 48 -6.26 13.84 -7.98
C PHE A 48 -6.51 13.96 -9.48
N SER A 49 -5.57 14.55 -10.22
CA SER A 49 -5.64 14.65 -11.67
C SER A 49 -5.75 13.28 -12.31
N LEU A 50 -4.84 12.36 -11.95
CA LEU A 50 -4.87 10.99 -12.48
C LEU A 50 -6.15 10.24 -12.08
N ALA A 51 -6.61 10.39 -10.83
CA ALA A 51 -7.83 9.72 -10.37
C ALA A 51 -9.09 10.23 -11.10
N ARG A 52 -9.15 11.53 -11.45
CA ARG A 52 -10.25 12.11 -12.26
C ARG A 52 -10.18 11.71 -13.73
N GLU A 53 -8.97 11.58 -14.28
CA GLU A 53 -8.76 11.18 -15.68
C GLU A 53 -9.17 9.70 -15.90
N TYR A 54 -8.92 8.84 -14.92
CA TYR A 54 -9.22 7.40 -14.99
C TYR A 54 -10.10 6.94 -13.81
N PRO A 55 -11.34 7.47 -13.66
CA PRO A 55 -12.18 7.23 -12.47
C PRO A 55 -12.61 5.76 -12.31
N ASP A 56 -12.63 5.00 -13.39
CA ASP A 56 -12.96 3.57 -13.36
C ASP A 56 -11.76 2.70 -12.97
N LEU A 57 -10.55 3.17 -13.18
CA LEU A 57 -9.31 2.44 -12.92
C LEU A 57 -8.68 2.84 -11.57
N CYS A 58 -8.55 4.14 -11.32
CA CYS A 58 -7.79 4.69 -10.21
C CYS A 58 -8.64 4.88 -8.95
N ARG A 59 -8.07 4.52 -7.80
CA ARG A 59 -8.67 4.71 -6.46
C ARG A 59 -7.61 5.35 -5.56
N PRO A 60 -7.73 6.65 -5.26
CA PRO A 60 -6.78 7.33 -4.41
C PRO A 60 -6.94 6.93 -2.93
N MET A 61 -5.84 7.02 -2.20
CA MET A 61 -5.78 7.02 -0.75
C MET A 61 -5.30 8.38 -0.27
N MET A 62 -5.51 8.71 1.01
CA MET A 62 -5.09 9.98 1.58
C MET A 62 -4.33 9.72 2.88
N GLY A 63 -3.10 10.22 2.98
CA GLY A 63 -2.25 10.06 4.15
C GLY A 63 -0.99 10.91 4.04
N LEU A 64 -0.25 10.98 5.15
CA LEU A 64 1.07 11.59 5.23
C LEU A 64 2.14 10.51 5.41
N HIS A 65 3.01 10.40 4.42
CA HIS A 65 4.11 9.44 4.42
C HIS A 65 5.15 9.76 5.50
N PRO A 66 5.75 8.78 6.17
CA PRO A 66 6.69 9.02 7.27
C PRO A 66 7.91 9.86 6.87
N THR A 67 8.41 9.75 5.64
CA THR A 67 9.55 10.58 5.19
C THR A 67 9.20 12.06 5.06
N SER A 68 7.94 12.40 4.83
CA SER A 68 7.45 13.78 4.76
C SER A 68 7.21 14.40 6.16
N VAL A 69 7.39 13.60 7.22
CA VAL A 69 7.46 14.07 8.62
C VAL A 69 8.89 14.50 8.99
N ASN A 70 9.91 13.88 8.37
CA ASN A 70 11.31 14.14 8.64
C ASN A 70 11.69 15.58 8.27
N ASP A 71 12.34 16.30 9.19
CA ASP A 71 12.82 17.69 9.01
C ASP A 71 11.72 18.65 8.48
N ASN A 72 10.47 18.33 8.74
CA ASN A 72 9.32 19.14 8.34
C ASN A 72 8.67 19.78 9.59
N PRO A 73 8.94 21.05 9.91
CA PRO A 73 8.33 21.71 11.06
C PRO A 73 6.81 21.90 10.93
N ARG A 74 6.28 21.72 9.71
CA ARG A 74 4.86 21.86 9.38
C ARG A 74 4.14 20.54 9.15
N TRP A 75 4.71 19.41 9.58
CA TRP A 75 4.06 18.11 9.38
C TRP A 75 2.64 18.02 10.01
N ARG A 76 2.37 18.82 11.04
CA ARG A 76 1.01 18.91 11.62
C ARG A 76 0.02 19.66 10.73
N ASP A 77 0.49 20.59 9.90
CA ASP A 77 -0.34 21.25 8.87
C ASP A 77 -0.69 20.24 7.78
N GLU A 78 0.25 19.39 7.38
CA GLU A 78 0.01 18.26 6.47
C GLU A 78 -1.02 17.29 7.04
N MET A 79 -0.90 16.93 8.33
CA MET A 79 -1.87 16.07 9.01
C MET A 79 -3.28 16.70 9.04
N ALA A 80 -3.38 17.99 9.29
CA ALA A 80 -4.67 18.71 9.25
C ALA A 80 -5.28 18.70 7.84
N LEU A 81 -4.45 18.79 6.79
CA LEU A 81 -4.90 18.70 5.41
C LEU A 81 -5.39 17.29 5.06
N VAL A 82 -4.71 16.24 5.53
CA VAL A 82 -5.16 14.84 5.40
C VAL A 82 -6.54 14.66 6.03
N GLU A 83 -6.72 15.14 7.27
CA GLU A 83 -8.01 15.06 7.97
C GLU A 83 -9.12 15.83 7.23
N GLN A 84 -8.80 17.02 6.73
CA GLN A 84 -9.72 17.84 5.93
C GLN A 84 -10.18 17.10 4.66
N TYR A 85 -9.26 16.51 3.88
CA TYR A 85 -9.60 15.80 2.66
C TYR A 85 -10.39 14.53 2.92
N LEU A 86 -10.08 13.80 3.97
CA LEU A 86 -10.85 12.60 4.34
C LEU A 86 -12.28 12.96 4.81
N ALA A 87 -12.44 14.09 5.50
CA ALA A 87 -13.75 14.59 5.92
C ALA A 87 -14.57 15.21 4.78
N THR A 88 -13.89 15.88 3.84
CA THR A 88 -14.52 16.57 2.70
C THR A 88 -13.67 16.33 1.44
N PRO A 89 -13.85 15.18 0.78
CA PRO A 89 -13.09 14.85 -0.41
C PRO A 89 -13.29 15.89 -1.54
N PRO A 90 -12.25 16.20 -2.33
CA PRO A 90 -12.39 17.05 -3.50
C PRO A 90 -13.39 16.47 -4.50
N GLU A 91 -13.98 17.34 -5.32
CA GLU A 91 -14.94 16.94 -6.35
C GLU A 91 -14.37 15.83 -7.26
N GLY A 92 -15.15 14.76 -7.46
CA GLY A 92 -14.77 13.61 -8.27
C GLY A 92 -13.80 12.64 -7.58
N ILE A 93 -13.44 12.85 -6.30
CA ILE A 93 -12.54 12.00 -5.54
C ILE A 93 -13.30 11.21 -4.47
N THR A 94 -12.96 9.93 -4.36
CA THR A 94 -13.39 9.06 -3.26
C THR A 94 -12.19 8.26 -2.79
N PHE A 95 -11.80 8.43 -1.55
CA PHE A 95 -10.67 7.73 -0.97
C PHE A 95 -11.06 6.31 -0.54
N CYS A 96 -10.20 5.33 -0.86
CA CYS A 96 -10.42 3.93 -0.51
C CYS A 96 -9.65 3.49 0.75
N ALA A 97 -8.72 4.30 1.24
CA ALA A 97 -7.92 4.01 2.43
C ALA A 97 -7.28 5.28 3.00
N VAL A 98 -6.77 5.19 4.22
CA VAL A 98 -5.78 6.13 4.76
C VAL A 98 -4.40 5.61 4.39
N GLY A 99 -3.68 6.32 3.54
CA GLY A 99 -2.38 5.88 3.04
C GLY A 99 -1.76 6.83 2.00
N GLU A 100 -0.47 6.79 1.92
CA GLU A 100 0.50 5.94 2.61
C GLU A 100 0.88 6.54 3.96
N ILE A 101 0.89 5.71 5.00
CA ILE A 101 1.25 6.10 6.36
C ILE A 101 2.26 5.10 6.94
N GLY A 102 2.95 5.41 8.01
CA GLY A 102 3.82 4.39 8.61
C GLY A 102 5.07 4.92 9.28
N LEU A 103 6.15 4.11 9.22
CA LEU A 103 7.43 4.38 9.86
C LEU A 103 8.58 4.08 8.89
N ASP A 104 9.52 5.03 8.78
CA ASP A 104 10.75 4.89 8.01
C ASP A 104 11.94 5.41 8.83
N TYR A 105 12.71 4.49 9.43
CA TYR A 105 13.90 4.83 10.22
C TYR A 105 15.20 4.68 9.42
N TYR A 106 15.10 4.38 8.13
CA TYR A 106 16.26 4.23 7.26
C TYR A 106 16.94 5.57 6.96
N TRP A 107 16.13 6.59 6.65
CA TRP A 107 16.66 7.89 6.25
C TRP A 107 17.08 8.74 7.43
N SER A 108 16.36 8.66 8.56
CA SER A 108 16.68 9.38 9.78
C SER A 108 16.06 8.70 10.99
N GLN A 109 16.80 8.66 12.10
CA GLN A 109 16.30 8.26 13.42
C GLN A 109 16.03 9.47 14.34
N GLU A 110 16.24 10.68 13.85
CA GLU A 110 16.05 11.90 14.63
C GLU A 110 14.55 12.21 14.84
N PHE A 111 13.72 11.81 13.89
CA PHE A 111 12.29 12.13 13.86
C PHE A 111 11.39 10.95 14.24
N VAL A 112 11.92 9.92 14.89
CA VAL A 112 11.17 8.72 15.30
C VAL A 112 9.93 9.07 16.12
N ALA A 113 10.03 9.99 17.07
CA ALA A 113 8.91 10.39 17.91
C ALA A 113 7.78 11.04 17.10
N GLN A 114 8.12 11.92 16.15
CA GLN A 114 7.17 12.60 15.29
C GLN A 114 6.51 11.62 14.29
N GLN A 115 7.29 10.71 13.69
CA GLN A 115 6.74 9.68 12.82
C GLN A 115 5.76 8.76 13.57
N ARG A 116 6.11 8.33 14.80
CA ARG A 116 5.21 7.51 15.63
C ARG A 116 3.92 8.26 15.99
N GLU A 117 4.02 9.54 16.35
CA GLU A 117 2.86 10.39 16.64
C GLU A 117 1.94 10.48 15.40
N ALA A 118 2.49 10.86 14.24
CA ALA A 118 1.74 10.99 12.99
C ALA A 118 1.10 9.66 12.56
N PHE A 119 1.82 8.55 12.68
CA PHE A 119 1.32 7.23 12.33
C PHE A 119 0.15 6.81 13.24
N ILE A 120 0.30 6.95 14.56
CA ILE A 120 -0.75 6.60 15.53
C ILE A 120 -2.02 7.45 15.30
N GLU A 121 -1.87 8.74 15.04
CA GLU A 121 -3.00 9.64 14.77
C GLU A 121 -3.75 9.23 13.51
N GLN A 122 -3.04 8.88 12.44
CA GLN A 122 -3.63 8.40 11.18
C GLN A 122 -4.30 7.03 11.34
N CYS A 123 -3.73 6.10 12.10
CA CYS A 123 -4.39 4.84 12.44
C CYS A 123 -5.72 5.07 13.18
N ARG A 124 -5.74 5.99 14.13
CA ARG A 124 -6.94 6.36 14.87
C ARG A 124 -7.98 7.06 14.00
N LEU A 125 -7.56 7.90 13.08
CA LEU A 125 -8.43 8.53 12.08
C LEU A 125 -9.07 7.48 11.17
N ALA A 126 -8.27 6.57 10.62
CA ALA A 126 -8.75 5.47 9.79
C ALA A 126 -9.78 4.60 10.51
N ALA A 127 -9.53 4.23 11.78
CA ALA A 127 -10.45 3.44 12.59
C ALA A 127 -11.79 4.17 12.82
N ARG A 128 -11.77 5.49 13.10
CA ARG A 128 -12.99 6.31 13.24
C ARG A 128 -13.81 6.41 11.96
N LEU A 129 -13.14 6.44 10.80
CA LEU A 129 -13.77 6.55 9.48
C LEU A 129 -14.15 5.19 8.88
N ASP A 130 -13.85 4.08 9.56
CA ASP A 130 -13.96 2.70 9.06
C ASP A 130 -13.23 2.49 7.71
N LEU A 131 -12.13 3.22 7.48
CA LEU A 131 -11.26 3.04 6.32
C LEU A 131 -10.10 2.10 6.68
N PRO A 132 -9.62 1.27 5.72
CA PRO A 132 -8.38 0.53 5.91
C PRO A 132 -7.17 1.48 5.84
N VAL A 133 -6.02 1.01 6.33
CA VAL A 133 -4.75 1.71 6.20
C VAL A 133 -3.82 1.02 5.20
N ALA A 134 -3.03 1.80 4.45
CA ALA A 134 -1.90 1.31 3.64
C ALA A 134 -0.60 1.76 4.32
N ILE A 135 0.18 0.80 4.81
CA ILE A 135 1.27 1.03 5.76
C ILE A 135 2.63 0.79 5.13
N HIS A 136 3.46 1.82 5.15
CA HIS A 136 4.88 1.77 4.87
C HIS A 136 5.68 1.36 6.11
N THR A 137 6.64 0.46 5.95
CA THR A 137 7.56 0.08 7.03
C THR A 137 8.95 -0.13 6.49
N ARG A 138 9.91 0.67 6.96
CA ARG A 138 11.32 0.49 6.61
C ARG A 138 12.23 0.68 7.82
N SER A 139 13.01 -0.36 8.17
CA SER A 139 13.90 -0.36 9.34
C SER A 139 13.22 -0.06 10.68
N ALA A 140 11.90 -0.37 10.82
CA ALA A 140 11.05 0.01 11.94
C ALA A 140 10.06 -1.09 12.38
N TRP A 141 10.35 -2.36 12.06
CA TRP A 141 9.36 -3.45 12.21
C TRP A 141 8.99 -3.76 13.66
N ASP A 142 9.92 -3.63 14.62
CA ASP A 142 9.61 -3.85 16.04
C ASP A 142 8.57 -2.83 16.52
N ASP A 143 8.84 -1.54 16.30
CA ASP A 143 7.93 -0.46 16.64
C ASP A 143 6.60 -0.56 15.88
N MET A 144 6.65 -0.95 14.61
CA MET A 144 5.45 -1.15 13.79
C MET A 144 4.55 -2.22 14.39
N CYS A 145 5.10 -3.38 14.72
CA CYS A 145 4.33 -4.46 15.34
C CYS A 145 3.73 -4.04 16.68
N ASP A 146 4.53 -3.42 17.56
CA ASP A 146 4.08 -2.96 18.87
C ASP A 146 2.93 -1.95 18.76
N ILE A 147 3.04 -0.98 17.85
CA ILE A 147 2.00 0.04 17.63
C ILE A 147 0.73 -0.60 17.06
N LEU A 148 0.84 -1.48 16.07
CA LEU A 148 -0.34 -2.11 15.46
C LEU A 148 -1.08 -3.01 16.45
N GLU A 149 -0.35 -3.76 17.29
CA GLU A 149 -0.96 -4.55 18.37
C GLU A 149 -1.72 -3.65 19.35
N ALA A 150 -1.08 -2.56 19.80
CA ALA A 150 -1.69 -1.65 20.78
C ALA A 150 -2.90 -0.89 20.19
N GLU A 151 -2.79 -0.33 18.98
CA GLU A 151 -3.87 0.46 18.38
C GLU A 151 -5.02 -0.43 17.88
N THR A 152 -4.77 -1.66 17.46
CA THR A 152 -5.84 -2.64 17.13
C THR A 152 -6.64 -3.00 18.38
N ALA A 153 -5.96 -3.30 19.50
CA ALA A 153 -6.61 -3.57 20.76
C ALA A 153 -7.41 -2.36 21.27
N ARG A 154 -6.83 -1.14 21.15
CA ARG A 154 -7.51 0.12 21.51
C ARG A 154 -8.76 0.34 20.67
N ALA A 155 -8.69 0.17 19.36
CA ALA A 155 -9.84 0.34 18.47
C ALA A 155 -10.97 -0.61 18.87
N ALA A 156 -10.66 -1.89 19.11
CA ALA A 156 -11.65 -2.88 19.55
C ALA A 156 -12.38 -2.48 20.86
N THR A 157 -11.67 -1.90 21.84
CA THR A 157 -12.31 -1.42 23.08
C THR A 157 -13.26 -0.25 22.87
N ARG A 158 -13.19 0.42 21.74
CA ARG A 158 -14.06 1.56 21.35
C ARG A 158 -15.18 1.16 20.38
N GLY A 159 -15.25 -0.10 19.98
CA GLY A 159 -16.15 -0.58 18.93
C GLY A 159 -15.73 -0.11 17.53
N GLU A 160 -14.50 0.33 17.37
CA GLU A 160 -13.87 0.72 16.09
C GLU A 160 -13.09 -0.46 15.50
N ARG A 161 -12.73 -0.38 14.22
CA ARG A 161 -11.91 -1.41 13.55
C ARG A 161 -10.66 -0.76 12.96
N LEU A 162 -9.49 -1.23 13.37
CA LEU A 162 -8.24 -0.95 12.66
C LEU A 162 -7.87 -2.18 11.82
N ARG A 163 -7.76 -1.99 10.51
CA ARG A 163 -7.42 -3.02 9.53
C ARG A 163 -6.65 -2.40 8.38
N GLY A 164 -5.96 -3.21 7.60
CA GLY A 164 -5.27 -2.66 6.43
C GLY A 164 -4.23 -3.58 5.84
N VAL A 165 -3.26 -2.96 5.22
CA VAL A 165 -2.23 -3.62 4.42
C VAL A 165 -0.85 -3.16 4.86
N LEU A 166 0.06 -4.11 5.10
CA LEU A 166 1.50 -3.87 5.19
C LEU A 166 2.02 -3.85 3.74
N HIS A 167 2.12 -2.65 3.16
CA HIS A 167 2.66 -2.42 1.83
C HIS A 167 4.15 -2.80 1.78
N ALA A 168 4.61 -3.24 0.59
CA ALA A 168 5.99 -3.66 0.34
C ALA A 168 6.58 -4.55 1.43
N PHE A 169 5.78 -5.54 1.88
CA PHE A 169 6.21 -6.44 2.95
C PHE A 169 7.57 -7.03 2.65
N SER A 170 8.51 -6.82 3.57
CA SER A 170 9.93 -7.12 3.35
C SER A 170 10.55 -7.99 4.44
N GLU A 171 9.72 -8.62 5.27
CA GLU A 171 10.15 -9.41 6.43
C GLU A 171 9.87 -10.91 6.29
N GLY A 172 10.28 -11.65 7.31
CA GLY A 172 10.09 -13.10 7.42
C GLY A 172 8.70 -13.50 7.94
N ALA A 173 8.46 -14.80 7.93
CA ALA A 173 7.18 -15.39 8.36
C ALA A 173 6.83 -15.17 9.84
N ASP A 174 7.80 -14.88 10.70
CA ASP A 174 7.57 -14.57 12.10
C ASP A 174 6.82 -13.24 12.30
N VAL A 175 7.18 -12.20 11.56
CA VAL A 175 6.46 -10.90 11.54
C VAL A 175 5.05 -11.12 11.00
N TYR A 176 4.90 -11.85 9.88
CA TYR A 176 3.59 -12.23 9.36
C TYR A 176 2.72 -12.91 10.43
N ARG A 177 3.24 -13.96 11.08
CA ARG A 177 2.49 -14.71 12.13
C ARG A 177 2.14 -13.82 13.32
N ARG A 178 3.02 -12.87 13.70
CA ARG A 178 2.77 -11.91 14.77
C ARG A 178 1.57 -11.03 14.46
N LEU A 179 1.58 -10.37 13.31
CA LEU A 179 0.54 -9.41 12.91
C LEU A 179 -0.81 -10.11 12.64
N LYS A 180 -0.81 -11.31 12.08
CA LYS A 180 -2.06 -12.08 11.89
C LYS A 180 -2.78 -12.42 13.17
N LYS A 181 -2.10 -12.44 14.31
CA LYS A 181 -2.73 -12.69 15.62
C LYS A 181 -3.47 -11.48 16.18
N CYS A 182 -3.11 -10.28 15.79
CA CYS A 182 -3.65 -9.07 16.38
C CYS A 182 -4.76 -8.40 15.55
N GLY A 183 -4.94 -8.75 14.26
CA GLY A 183 -5.93 -8.04 13.46
C GLY A 183 -6.15 -8.59 12.04
N ASP A 184 -7.01 -7.89 11.29
CA ASP A 184 -7.29 -8.18 9.87
C ASP A 184 -6.26 -7.44 9.00
N TRP A 185 -5.08 -8.05 8.91
CA TRP A 185 -3.95 -7.53 8.14
C TRP A 185 -3.73 -8.35 6.88
N LEU A 186 -3.57 -7.66 5.74
CA LEU A 186 -3.08 -8.23 4.50
C LEU A 186 -1.63 -7.78 4.24
N PHE A 187 -0.93 -8.52 3.39
CA PHE A 187 0.47 -8.29 3.10
C PHE A 187 0.64 -8.01 1.61
N GLY A 188 1.12 -6.79 1.31
CA GLY A 188 1.41 -6.35 -0.05
C GLY A 188 2.69 -7.01 -0.55
N ILE A 189 2.56 -7.83 -1.58
CA ILE A 189 3.69 -8.52 -2.19
C ILE A 189 4.00 -7.86 -3.53
N GLY A 190 5.18 -7.25 -3.60
CA GLY A 190 5.69 -6.54 -4.75
C GLY A 190 6.89 -7.22 -5.42
N GLY A 191 7.58 -6.48 -6.29
CA GLY A 191 8.67 -6.98 -7.14
C GLY A 191 9.80 -7.71 -6.41
N VAL A 192 10.04 -7.38 -5.14
CA VAL A 192 11.09 -7.97 -4.29
C VAL A 192 10.96 -9.50 -4.17
N VAL A 193 9.75 -10.05 -4.25
CA VAL A 193 9.51 -11.51 -4.21
C VAL A 193 10.23 -12.25 -5.34
N THR A 194 10.53 -11.56 -6.44
CA THR A 194 11.22 -12.14 -7.61
C THR A 194 12.74 -12.17 -7.48
N PHE A 195 13.31 -11.53 -6.43
CA PHE A 195 14.75 -11.42 -6.28
C PHE A 195 15.36 -12.72 -5.74
N LYS A 196 16.61 -13.02 -6.14
CA LYS A 196 17.33 -14.18 -5.61
C LYS A 196 17.52 -14.08 -4.10
N LYS A 197 17.23 -15.18 -3.38
CA LYS A 197 17.35 -15.26 -1.91
C LYS A 197 16.49 -14.20 -1.18
N SER A 198 15.31 -13.91 -1.71
CA SER A 198 14.38 -13.00 -1.05
C SER A 198 13.77 -13.67 0.18
N ILE A 199 13.93 -13.07 1.35
CA ILE A 199 13.24 -13.49 2.59
C ILE A 199 11.70 -13.42 2.41
N VAL A 200 11.23 -12.51 1.55
CA VAL A 200 9.82 -12.38 1.21
C VAL A 200 9.30 -13.64 0.51
N ALA A 201 10.12 -14.26 -0.36
CA ALA A 201 9.71 -15.50 -1.04
C ALA A 201 9.53 -16.66 -0.03
N GLU A 202 10.35 -16.72 1.01
CA GLU A 202 10.20 -17.69 2.12
C GLU A 202 8.94 -17.40 2.94
N ALA A 203 8.70 -16.13 3.27
CA ALA A 203 7.49 -15.73 3.97
C ALA A 203 6.22 -16.03 3.16
N VAL A 204 6.21 -15.72 1.85
CA VAL A 204 5.09 -16.02 0.94
C VAL A 204 4.79 -17.52 0.90
N ALA A 205 5.81 -18.40 0.98
CA ALA A 205 5.59 -19.86 1.02
C ALA A 205 4.72 -20.27 2.23
N GLU A 206 4.87 -19.60 3.37
CA GLU A 206 4.11 -19.87 4.61
C GLU A 206 2.75 -19.12 4.66
N MET A 207 2.62 -17.92 4.06
CA MET A 207 1.40 -17.12 4.09
C MET A 207 0.20 -17.88 3.51
N ALA A 208 -0.98 -17.71 4.08
CA ALA A 208 -2.22 -18.09 3.38
C ALA A 208 -2.41 -17.18 2.16
N LEU A 209 -2.92 -17.72 1.06
CA LEU A 209 -3.15 -16.92 -0.16
C LEU A 209 -4.20 -15.82 0.08
N GLU A 210 -5.12 -16.07 1.00
CA GLU A 210 -6.16 -15.16 1.48
C GLU A 210 -5.61 -13.95 2.25
N ASP A 211 -4.34 -13.98 2.64
CA ASP A 211 -3.65 -12.89 3.35
C ASP A 211 -2.76 -12.04 2.42
N ILE A 212 -2.66 -12.41 1.15
CA ILE A 212 -1.79 -11.75 0.16
C ILE A 212 -2.62 -10.82 -0.72
N ILE A 213 -2.07 -9.64 -1.00
CA ILE A 213 -2.44 -8.77 -2.12
C ILE A 213 -1.20 -8.49 -2.97
N LEU A 214 -1.43 -8.12 -4.22
CA LEU A 214 -0.35 -7.86 -5.18
C LEU A 214 -0.20 -6.37 -5.44
N GLU A 215 1.03 -5.94 -5.62
CA GLU A 215 1.35 -4.53 -5.87
C GLU A 215 2.62 -4.39 -6.69
N THR A 216 2.90 -3.16 -7.13
CA THR A 216 4.15 -2.86 -7.83
C THR A 216 5.06 -1.92 -7.06
N ASP A 217 4.50 -0.93 -6.35
CA ASP A 217 5.21 0.23 -5.81
C ASP A 217 5.93 1.02 -6.92
N CYS A 218 5.35 1.03 -8.13
CA CYS A 218 5.98 1.74 -9.25
C CYS A 218 6.02 3.25 -9.00
N PRO A 219 7.13 3.92 -9.38
CA PRO A 219 8.21 3.50 -10.29
C PRO A 219 9.34 2.68 -9.64
N TYR A 220 9.23 2.29 -8.36
CA TYR A 220 10.26 1.62 -7.57
C TYR A 220 10.15 0.08 -7.64
N LEU A 221 11.12 -0.64 -7.04
CA LEU A 221 11.10 -2.07 -6.73
C LEU A 221 10.81 -3.00 -7.93
N THR A 222 11.33 -2.65 -9.12
CA THR A 222 11.08 -3.36 -10.37
C THR A 222 11.38 -4.86 -10.28
N PRO A 223 10.43 -5.75 -10.65
CA PRO A 223 10.63 -7.19 -10.61
C PRO A 223 11.63 -7.70 -11.69
N VAL A 224 12.14 -8.92 -11.48
CA VAL A 224 12.82 -9.66 -12.56
C VAL A 224 11.76 -10.00 -13.62
N PRO A 225 12.09 -9.89 -14.94
CA PRO A 225 13.41 -9.67 -15.52
C PRO A 225 13.81 -8.19 -15.72
N TYR A 226 13.01 -7.25 -15.29
CA TYR A 226 13.20 -5.82 -15.61
C TYR A 226 13.98 -5.02 -14.55
N ARG A 227 14.63 -5.67 -13.60
CA ARG A 227 15.44 -5.00 -12.57
C ARG A 227 16.37 -3.94 -13.17
N GLY A 228 16.42 -2.75 -12.49
CA GLY A 228 17.24 -1.61 -12.94
C GLY A 228 16.55 -0.73 -13.98
N LYS A 229 15.32 -1.07 -14.42
CA LYS A 229 14.46 -0.19 -15.21
C LYS A 229 13.39 0.43 -14.32
N ARG A 230 12.72 1.49 -14.78
CA ARG A 230 11.52 2.03 -14.14
C ARG A 230 10.47 0.92 -14.03
N ASN A 231 9.88 0.75 -12.85
CA ASN A 231 8.75 -0.14 -12.64
C ASN A 231 7.46 0.47 -13.20
N GLU A 232 6.46 -0.34 -13.47
CA GLU A 232 5.12 0.09 -13.90
C GLU A 232 4.06 -0.93 -13.46
N SER A 233 2.81 -0.49 -13.35
CA SER A 233 1.69 -1.31 -12.85
C SER A 233 1.45 -2.58 -13.68
N ALA A 234 1.79 -2.59 -14.97
CA ALA A 234 1.74 -3.78 -15.82
C ALA A 234 2.60 -4.94 -15.27
N TYR A 235 3.63 -4.63 -14.47
CA TYR A 235 4.54 -5.62 -13.94
C TYR A 235 4.01 -6.38 -12.72
N VAL A 236 2.86 -6.01 -12.17
CA VAL A 236 2.17 -6.82 -11.15
C VAL A 236 1.88 -8.24 -11.65
N ALA A 237 1.76 -8.44 -12.95
CA ALA A 237 1.63 -9.76 -13.56
C ALA A 237 2.81 -10.68 -13.26
N TYR A 238 4.05 -10.16 -13.27
CA TYR A 238 5.26 -10.95 -12.92
C TYR A 238 5.30 -11.29 -11.42
N VAL A 239 4.79 -10.41 -10.58
CA VAL A 239 4.63 -10.69 -9.15
C VAL A 239 3.62 -11.82 -8.95
N CYS A 240 2.48 -11.77 -9.65
CA CYS A 240 1.45 -12.80 -9.63
C CYS A 240 2.01 -14.16 -10.06
N GLU A 241 2.75 -14.21 -11.17
CA GLU A 241 3.40 -15.42 -11.68
C GLU A 241 4.39 -15.99 -10.64
N LYS A 242 5.17 -15.12 -9.99
CA LYS A 242 6.14 -15.58 -8.97
C LYS A 242 5.47 -16.11 -7.71
N VAL A 243 4.40 -15.47 -7.24
CA VAL A 243 3.61 -15.98 -6.12
C VAL A 243 2.99 -17.33 -6.48
N ALA A 244 2.49 -17.50 -7.70
CA ALA A 244 1.93 -18.76 -8.19
C ALA A 244 2.99 -19.89 -8.19
N GLU A 245 4.21 -19.59 -8.65
CA GLU A 245 5.35 -20.53 -8.60
C GLU A 245 5.63 -20.97 -7.17
N ILE A 246 5.73 -20.02 -6.22
CA ILE A 246 6.04 -20.31 -4.82
C ILE A 246 4.93 -21.13 -4.15
N LYS A 247 3.66 -20.80 -4.43
CA LYS A 247 2.48 -21.49 -3.86
C LYS A 247 2.14 -22.80 -4.54
N GLY A 248 2.73 -23.11 -5.70
CA GLY A 248 2.42 -24.32 -6.46
C GLY A 248 0.99 -24.34 -7.03
N VAL A 249 0.42 -23.16 -7.33
CA VAL A 249 -0.92 -22.99 -7.90
C VAL A 249 -0.83 -22.24 -9.23
N SER A 250 -1.96 -22.11 -9.96
CA SER A 250 -1.96 -21.34 -11.20
C SER A 250 -1.93 -19.83 -10.94
N ALA A 251 -1.35 -19.05 -11.87
CA ALA A 251 -1.41 -17.59 -11.82
C ALA A 251 -2.86 -17.06 -11.85
N ALA A 252 -3.76 -17.78 -12.54
CA ALA A 252 -5.18 -17.46 -12.55
C ALA A 252 -5.82 -17.56 -11.15
N GLU A 253 -5.44 -18.57 -10.38
CA GLU A 253 -5.91 -18.74 -8.99
C GLU A 253 -5.34 -17.66 -8.08
N VAL A 254 -4.05 -17.34 -8.17
CA VAL A 254 -3.44 -16.23 -7.42
C VAL A 254 -4.17 -14.92 -7.76
N GLY A 255 -4.33 -14.59 -9.04
CA GLY A 255 -5.01 -13.38 -9.47
C GLY A 255 -6.45 -13.31 -8.92
N ARG A 256 -7.19 -14.41 -8.99
CA ARG A 256 -8.56 -14.49 -8.46
C ARG A 256 -8.63 -14.22 -6.95
N VAL A 257 -7.79 -14.89 -6.15
CA VAL A 257 -7.82 -14.78 -4.69
C VAL A 257 -7.32 -13.42 -4.24
N THR A 258 -6.17 -12.96 -4.74
CA THR A 258 -5.58 -11.68 -4.32
C THR A 258 -6.44 -10.48 -4.74
N THR A 259 -7.10 -10.54 -5.91
CA THR A 259 -8.09 -9.53 -6.33
C THR A 259 -9.30 -9.52 -5.39
N ALA A 260 -9.80 -10.68 -5.00
CA ALA A 260 -10.90 -10.77 -4.02
C ALA A 260 -10.48 -10.20 -2.64
N ASN A 261 -9.25 -10.48 -2.20
CA ASN A 261 -8.69 -9.92 -0.97
C ASN A 261 -8.63 -8.39 -1.02
N ALA A 262 -8.12 -7.83 -2.11
CA ALA A 262 -8.03 -6.38 -2.31
C ALA A 262 -9.43 -5.74 -2.34
N ARG A 263 -10.38 -6.31 -3.08
CA ARG A 263 -11.78 -5.82 -3.12
C ARG A 263 -12.42 -5.82 -1.73
N ARG A 264 -12.23 -6.89 -0.95
CA ARG A 264 -12.75 -7.00 0.43
C ARG A 264 -12.12 -5.94 1.33
N MET A 265 -10.79 -5.78 1.31
CA MET A 265 -10.06 -4.88 2.20
C MET A 265 -10.41 -3.42 1.91
N PHE A 266 -10.37 -3.02 0.64
CA PHE A 266 -10.57 -1.64 0.21
C PHE A 266 -12.02 -1.31 -0.18
N LEU A 267 -12.97 -2.24 0.05
CA LEU A 267 -14.40 -2.09 -0.26
C LEU A 267 -14.66 -1.68 -1.71
N LEU A 268 -13.87 -2.22 -2.64
CA LEU A 268 -13.99 -1.90 -4.05
C LEU A 268 -15.22 -2.59 -4.65
N LYS A 269 -16.09 -1.80 -5.29
CA LYS A 269 -17.23 -2.35 -6.04
C LYS A 269 -16.73 -3.09 -7.29
N GLU A 270 -17.51 -4.09 -7.70
CA GLU A 270 -17.29 -4.81 -8.95
C GLU A 270 -17.37 -3.90 -10.18
#